data_f233663f1d2f97c3787ef7ce66d041f4
#
_entry.id   f233663f1d2f97c3787ef7ce66d041f4
#
_cell.length_a   1.000
_cell.length_b   1.000
_cell.length_c   1.000
_cell.angle_alpha   90.00
_cell.angle_beta   90.00
_cell.angle_gamma   90.00
#
_symmetry.space_group_name_H-M   'P 1'
#
loop_
_entity.id
_entity.type
_entity.pdbx_description
1 polymer ?
#
loop_
_entity_poly.entity_id
_entity_poly.type
_entity_poly.pdbx_seq_one_letter_code
_entity_poly.pdbx_strand_id
1 'polypeptide(L)'
;VVSVLSGEPEYLEPLGADTPSGWIVTGYPWDAIDTPANNAFVDAYKKRYNETPKVGSVVGYASLMSIAQGLKAAGAVDTEKLVDAFAGLKVDTPYGQIQYRKIDHQSTMGVYVGVTAVEDGKGIMKDFAYIDGARLQPPDEQVRKMRPAH
;
A
#
# COMPACT_ATOMS: atom_id res chain seq x y z
N VAL A 1 -4.04 1.46 22.85
CA VAL A 1 -3.83 2.62 21.95
C VAL A 1 -4.06 2.17 20.53
N VAL A 2 -4.68 3.01 19.72
CA VAL A 2 -4.80 2.85 18.25
C VAL A 2 -4.04 4.02 17.62
N SER A 3 -3.10 3.70 16.73
CA SER A 3 -2.28 4.72 16.08
C SER A 3 -2.08 4.38 14.61
N VAL A 4 -2.42 5.33 13.74
CA VAL A 4 -2.17 5.21 12.30
C VAL A 4 -0.68 5.51 12.05
N LEU A 5 -0.04 4.73 11.19
CA LEU A 5 1.36 4.83 10.76
C LEU A 5 2.43 4.41 11.79
N SER A 6 2.11 4.24 13.06
CA SER A 6 3.13 3.89 14.08
C SER A 6 3.68 2.46 13.95
N GLY A 7 3.13 1.64 13.06
CA GLY A 7 3.68 0.33 12.67
C GLY A 7 4.57 0.37 11.43
N GLU A 8 4.84 1.55 10.90
CA GLU A 8 5.74 1.69 9.75
C GLU A 8 7.20 1.51 10.14
N PRO A 9 8.05 0.93 9.27
CA PRO A 9 9.48 0.75 9.52
C PRO A 9 10.19 2.05 9.90
N GLU A 10 9.74 3.18 9.38
CA GLU A 10 10.25 4.51 9.66
C GLU A 10 10.19 4.88 11.15
N TYR A 11 9.25 4.31 11.89
CA TYR A 11 9.08 4.52 13.33
C TYR A 11 9.64 3.36 14.14
N LEU A 12 9.38 2.11 13.74
CA LEU A 12 9.75 0.93 14.50
C LEU A 12 11.27 0.70 14.54
N GLU A 13 11.96 0.92 13.40
CA GLU A 13 13.40 0.71 13.32
C GLU A 13 14.20 1.68 14.25
N PRO A 14 13.93 3.00 14.26
CA PRO A 14 14.64 3.91 15.16
C PRO A 14 14.28 3.71 16.64
N LEU A 15 13.04 3.31 16.95
CA LEU A 15 12.60 3.07 18.32
C LEU A 15 13.23 1.80 18.91
N GLY A 16 13.41 0.76 18.09
CA GLY A 16 14.00 -0.49 18.54
C GLY A 16 13.35 -1.04 19.81
N ALA A 17 14.14 -1.20 20.86
CA ALA A 17 13.68 -1.67 22.18
C ALA A 17 12.70 -0.72 22.90
N ASP A 18 12.69 0.56 22.54
CA ASP A 18 11.79 1.55 23.13
C ASP A 18 10.40 1.57 22.46
N THR A 19 10.16 0.67 21.51
CA THR A 19 8.85 0.55 20.84
C THR A 19 7.76 0.23 21.86
N PRO A 20 6.69 1.05 21.95
CA PRO A 20 5.54 0.74 22.80
C PRO A 20 4.87 -0.54 22.33
N SER A 21 4.73 -1.54 23.21
CA SER A 21 4.09 -2.81 22.90
C SER A 21 2.56 -2.74 23.06
N GLY A 22 1.83 -3.52 22.25
CA GLY A 22 0.37 -3.67 22.38
C GLY A 22 -0.45 -2.55 21.74
N TRP A 23 0.15 -1.67 20.93
CA TRP A 23 -0.60 -0.68 20.17
C TRP A 23 -1.16 -1.31 18.89
N ILE A 24 -2.43 -1.06 18.59
CA ILE A 24 -3.02 -1.41 17.30
C ILE A 24 -2.59 -0.35 16.29
N VAL A 25 -1.91 -0.78 15.24
CA VAL A 25 -1.26 0.13 14.29
C VAL A 25 -1.50 -0.29 12.85
N THR A 26 -1.36 0.66 11.93
CA THR A 26 -1.12 0.34 10.52
C THR A 26 0.37 0.38 10.23
N GLY A 27 0.84 -0.43 9.28
CA GLY A 27 2.25 -0.47 8.93
C GLY A 27 2.57 -1.32 7.71
N TYR A 28 3.86 -1.34 7.39
CA TYR A 28 4.43 -2.18 6.34
C TYR A 28 5.45 -3.16 6.94
N PRO A 29 5.03 -4.33 7.42
CA PRO A 29 5.92 -5.37 7.96
C PRO A 29 6.64 -6.10 6.80
N TRP A 30 7.52 -5.37 6.10
CA TRP A 30 8.14 -5.76 4.84
C TRP A 30 8.85 -7.12 4.87
N ASP A 31 9.41 -7.50 6.01
CA ASP A 31 10.17 -8.73 6.25
C ASP A 31 9.28 -9.93 6.64
N ALA A 32 8.05 -9.67 7.02
CA ALA A 32 7.10 -10.68 7.46
C ALA A 32 5.96 -10.93 6.45
N ILE A 33 5.87 -10.14 5.39
CA ILE A 33 4.92 -10.37 4.28
C ILE A 33 5.53 -11.42 3.33
N ASP A 34 5.18 -12.68 3.53
CA ASP A 34 5.68 -13.78 2.71
C ASP A 34 4.81 -13.98 1.46
N THR A 35 5.00 -13.11 0.48
CA THR A 35 4.42 -13.24 -0.86
C THR A 35 5.49 -13.10 -1.94
N PRO A 36 5.40 -13.81 -3.08
CA PRO A 36 6.38 -13.69 -4.15
C PRO A 36 6.57 -12.25 -4.63
N ALA A 37 5.49 -11.46 -4.69
CA ALA A 37 5.54 -10.07 -5.14
C ALA A 37 6.28 -9.17 -4.16
N ASN A 38 6.01 -9.29 -2.85
CA ASN A 38 6.71 -8.54 -1.83
C ASN A 38 8.19 -8.96 -1.76
N ASN A 39 8.47 -10.26 -1.74
CA ASN A 39 9.84 -10.78 -1.66
C ASN A 39 10.68 -10.27 -2.83
N ALA A 40 10.17 -10.33 -4.05
CA ALA A 40 10.86 -9.83 -5.24
C ALA A 40 11.14 -8.31 -5.16
N PHE A 41 10.17 -7.53 -4.67
CA PHE A 41 10.33 -6.09 -4.47
C PHE A 41 11.39 -5.77 -3.41
N VAL A 42 11.34 -6.44 -2.25
CA VAL A 42 12.28 -6.25 -1.14
C VAL A 42 13.71 -6.60 -1.58
N ASP A 43 13.89 -7.73 -2.26
CA ASP A 43 15.21 -8.16 -2.76
C ASP A 43 15.79 -7.17 -3.78
N ALA A 44 14.96 -6.72 -4.73
CA ALA A 44 15.39 -5.75 -5.73
C ALA A 44 15.75 -4.40 -5.07
N TYR A 45 14.97 -3.96 -4.09
CA TYR A 45 15.22 -2.73 -3.34
C TYR A 45 16.54 -2.80 -2.57
N LYS A 46 16.74 -3.86 -1.77
CA LYS A 46 17.98 -4.09 -1.01
C LYS A 46 19.20 -4.16 -1.92
N LYS A 47 19.10 -4.88 -3.05
CA LYS A 47 20.18 -4.97 -4.03
C LYS A 47 20.55 -3.62 -4.63
N ARG A 48 19.57 -2.73 -4.84
CA ARG A 48 19.77 -1.43 -5.48
C ARG A 48 20.30 -0.37 -4.53
N TYR A 49 19.78 -0.32 -3.29
CA TYR A 49 20.01 0.77 -2.37
C TYR A 49 20.83 0.39 -1.14
N ASN A 50 21.06 -0.91 -0.91
CA ASN A 50 21.68 -1.45 0.30
C ASN A 50 20.97 -1.03 1.59
N GLU A 51 19.65 -0.87 1.49
CA GLU A 51 18.74 -0.46 2.56
C GLU A 51 17.46 -1.30 2.55
N THR A 52 16.70 -1.27 3.64
CA THR A 52 15.37 -1.87 3.72
C THR A 52 14.31 -0.92 3.14
N PRO A 53 13.29 -1.45 2.41
CA PRO A 53 12.23 -0.60 1.91
C PRO A 53 11.38 -0.06 3.06
N LYS A 54 10.87 1.15 2.89
CA LYS A 54 9.95 1.85 3.78
C LYS A 54 8.57 1.95 3.13
N VAL A 55 7.56 2.44 3.87
CA VAL A 55 6.22 2.60 3.28
C VAL A 55 6.24 3.49 2.04
N GLY A 56 7.00 4.57 2.06
CA GLY A 56 7.17 5.45 0.89
C GLY A 56 7.74 4.72 -0.34
N SER A 57 8.62 3.73 -0.14
CA SER A 57 9.21 2.93 -1.21
C SER A 57 8.17 2.06 -1.91
N VAL A 58 7.35 1.33 -1.16
CA VAL A 58 6.34 0.43 -1.73
C VAL A 58 5.18 1.20 -2.36
N VAL A 59 4.75 2.30 -1.75
CA VAL A 59 3.70 3.17 -2.31
C VAL A 59 4.18 3.86 -3.58
N GLY A 60 5.40 4.38 -3.58
CA GLY A 60 6.02 4.98 -4.77
C GLY A 60 6.15 3.98 -5.93
N TYR A 61 6.60 2.76 -5.63
CA TYR A 61 6.66 1.68 -6.63
C TYR A 61 5.28 1.37 -7.20
N ALA A 62 4.26 1.17 -6.36
CA ALA A 62 2.89 0.89 -6.80
C ALA A 62 2.32 2.04 -7.66
N SER A 63 2.61 3.29 -7.30
CA SER A 63 2.18 4.47 -8.07
C SER A 63 2.81 4.52 -9.45
N LEU A 64 4.12 4.31 -9.56
CA LEU A 64 4.81 4.29 -10.85
C LEU A 64 4.37 3.12 -11.72
N MET A 65 4.16 1.94 -11.14
CA MET A 65 3.62 0.79 -11.87
C MET A 65 2.20 1.06 -12.38
N SER A 66 1.39 1.76 -11.60
CA SER A 66 0.04 2.18 -12.01
C SER A 66 0.08 3.12 -13.21
N ILE A 67 0.96 4.11 -13.20
CA ILE A 67 1.16 5.02 -14.33
C ILE A 67 1.63 4.25 -15.57
N ALA A 68 2.62 3.38 -15.41
CA ALA A 68 3.14 2.58 -16.52
C ALA A 68 2.08 1.67 -17.14
N GLN A 69 1.27 0.99 -16.32
CA GLN A 69 0.18 0.14 -16.79
C GLN A 69 -0.95 0.99 -17.42
N GLY A 70 -1.26 2.15 -16.84
CA GLY A 70 -2.24 3.09 -17.41
C GLY A 70 -1.83 3.57 -18.80
N LEU A 71 -0.58 4.00 -18.98
CA LEU A 71 -0.03 4.40 -20.28
C LEU A 71 -0.06 3.26 -21.30
N LYS A 72 0.29 2.04 -20.87
CA LYS A 72 0.23 0.86 -21.72
C LYS A 72 -1.21 0.54 -22.15
N ALA A 73 -2.16 0.65 -21.25
CA ALA A 73 -3.58 0.42 -21.54
C ALA A 73 -4.17 1.51 -22.44
N ALA A 74 -3.79 2.78 -22.21
CA ALA A 74 -4.22 3.91 -23.04
C ALA A 74 -3.63 3.89 -24.46
N GLY A 75 -2.47 3.25 -24.65
CA GLY A 75 -1.76 3.21 -25.92
C GLY A 75 -1.22 4.57 -26.40
N ALA A 76 -1.28 5.60 -25.57
CA ALA A 76 -0.85 6.96 -25.89
C ALA A 76 -0.54 7.74 -24.62
N VAL A 77 0.28 8.79 -24.77
CA VAL A 77 0.49 9.84 -23.76
C VAL A 77 -0.56 10.93 -24.00
N ASP A 78 -1.77 10.65 -23.54
CA ASP A 78 -2.95 11.51 -23.72
C ASP A 78 -3.80 11.47 -22.45
N THR A 79 -4.19 12.62 -21.92
CA THR A 79 -4.86 12.72 -20.63
C THR A 79 -6.20 12.01 -20.61
N GLU A 80 -7.04 12.23 -21.63
CA GLU A 80 -8.39 11.64 -21.66
C GLU A 80 -8.33 10.12 -21.80
N LYS A 81 -7.44 9.62 -22.67
CA LYS A 81 -7.21 8.18 -22.81
C LYS A 81 -6.65 7.55 -21.53
N LEU A 82 -5.83 8.28 -20.77
CA LEU A 82 -5.37 7.81 -19.47
C LEU A 82 -6.52 7.74 -18.46
N VAL A 83 -7.37 8.75 -18.39
CA VAL A 83 -8.56 8.76 -17.53
C VAL A 83 -9.43 7.53 -17.84
N ASP A 84 -9.73 7.28 -19.11
CA ASP A 84 -10.49 6.13 -19.55
C ASP A 84 -9.81 4.80 -19.19
N ALA A 85 -8.49 4.72 -19.39
CA ALA A 85 -7.70 3.52 -19.11
C ALA A 85 -7.65 3.18 -17.62
N PHE A 86 -7.66 4.20 -16.73
CA PHE A 86 -7.69 3.98 -15.29
C PHE A 86 -9.04 3.48 -14.77
N ALA A 87 -10.13 3.63 -15.52
CA ALA A 87 -11.45 3.15 -15.13
C ALA A 87 -11.52 1.60 -15.08
N GLY A 88 -11.18 1.04 -13.95
CA GLY A 88 -11.15 -0.41 -13.72
C GLY A 88 -9.78 -1.05 -13.95
N LEU A 89 -8.73 -0.25 -14.12
CA LEU A 89 -7.34 -0.73 -14.30
C LEU A 89 -6.93 -1.63 -13.14
N LYS A 90 -6.37 -2.78 -13.46
CA LYS A 90 -5.75 -3.69 -12.49
C LYS A 90 -4.24 -3.57 -12.57
N VAL A 91 -3.59 -3.52 -11.42
CA VAL A 91 -2.14 -3.35 -11.30
C VAL A 91 -1.60 -4.31 -10.26
N ASP A 92 -0.55 -5.05 -10.60
CA ASP A 92 0.16 -5.91 -9.66
C ASP A 92 1.14 -5.06 -8.85
N THR A 93 1.09 -5.20 -7.53
CA THR A 93 1.92 -4.47 -6.58
C THR A 93 2.52 -5.42 -5.55
N PRO A 94 3.51 -4.97 -4.75
CA PRO A 94 4.02 -5.79 -3.63
C PRO A 94 2.95 -6.19 -2.60
N TYR A 95 1.84 -5.45 -2.52
CA TYR A 95 0.68 -5.79 -1.68
C TYR A 95 -0.33 -6.73 -2.36
N GLY A 96 -0.02 -7.21 -3.57
CA GLY A 96 -0.91 -7.98 -4.42
C GLY A 96 -1.55 -7.14 -5.53
N GLN A 97 -2.54 -7.71 -6.21
CA GLN A 97 -3.24 -7.00 -7.28
C GLN A 97 -4.23 -6.00 -6.71
N ILE A 98 -4.09 -4.75 -7.12
CA ILE A 98 -5.02 -3.67 -6.84
C ILE A 98 -5.86 -3.34 -8.06
N GLN A 99 -6.98 -2.65 -7.87
CA GLN A 99 -7.83 -2.16 -8.95
C GLN A 99 -8.22 -0.71 -8.71
N TYR A 100 -8.24 0.08 -9.77
CA TYR A 100 -8.81 1.43 -9.77
C TYR A 100 -10.30 1.34 -10.05
N ARG A 101 -11.14 1.83 -9.11
CA ARG A 101 -12.58 1.75 -9.23
C ARG A 101 -13.11 2.65 -10.36
N LYS A 102 -14.05 2.13 -11.17
CA LYS A 102 -14.54 2.82 -12.38
C LYS A 102 -15.21 4.16 -12.08
N ILE A 103 -15.90 4.28 -10.94
CA ILE A 103 -16.73 5.45 -10.62
C ILE A 103 -15.91 6.67 -10.18
N ASP A 104 -14.73 6.46 -9.60
CA ASP A 104 -13.95 7.53 -8.98
C ASP A 104 -12.44 7.39 -9.10
N HIS A 105 -11.99 6.31 -9.76
CA HIS A 105 -10.58 5.94 -9.90
C HIS A 105 -9.84 5.76 -8.55
N GLN A 106 -10.57 5.51 -7.46
CA GLN A 106 -9.95 5.18 -6.19
C GLN A 106 -9.33 3.80 -6.24
N SER A 107 -8.08 3.69 -5.81
CA SER A 107 -7.37 2.41 -5.70
C SER A 107 -7.94 1.56 -4.57
N THR A 108 -8.01 0.24 -4.79
CA THR A 108 -8.32 -0.75 -3.76
C THR A 108 -7.11 -1.14 -2.92
N MET A 109 -5.97 -0.46 -3.08
CA MET A 109 -4.80 -0.73 -2.24
C MET A 109 -5.18 -0.58 -0.77
N GLY A 110 -4.97 -1.65 -0.02
CA GLY A 110 -5.31 -1.73 1.39
C GLY A 110 -4.13 -1.40 2.30
N VAL A 111 -4.21 -1.87 3.53
CA VAL A 111 -3.22 -1.61 4.56
C VAL A 111 -3.05 -2.84 5.45
N TYR A 112 -1.87 -3.05 5.98
CA TYR A 112 -1.66 -4.01 7.04
C TYR A 112 -2.01 -3.38 8.38
N VAL A 113 -2.79 -4.10 9.18
CA VAL A 113 -3.16 -3.74 10.55
C VAL A 113 -2.62 -4.82 11.47
N GLY A 114 -1.92 -4.45 12.51
CA GLY A 114 -1.31 -5.37 13.46
C GLY A 114 -1.07 -4.73 14.81
N VAL A 115 -0.24 -5.36 15.61
CA VAL A 115 0.08 -4.94 16.98
C VAL A 115 1.58 -4.73 17.11
N THR A 116 1.98 -3.59 17.71
CA THR A 116 3.41 -3.34 17.99
C THR A 116 3.94 -4.27 19.07
N ALA A 117 5.19 -4.72 18.90
CA ALA A 117 5.93 -5.50 19.86
C ALA A 117 7.42 -5.21 19.79
N VAL A 118 8.17 -5.76 20.73
CA VAL A 118 9.64 -5.77 20.71
C VAL A 118 10.09 -7.23 20.67
N GLU A 119 10.93 -7.58 19.69
CA GLU A 119 11.59 -8.87 19.58
C GLU A 119 13.08 -8.67 19.31
N ASP A 120 13.94 -9.28 20.07
CA ASP A 120 15.41 -9.16 19.99
C ASP A 120 15.91 -7.72 19.94
N GLY A 121 15.27 -6.84 20.73
CA GLY A 121 15.61 -5.41 20.79
C GLY A 121 15.16 -4.58 19.60
N LYS A 122 14.35 -5.14 18.70
CA LYS A 122 13.80 -4.47 17.53
C LYS A 122 12.31 -4.21 17.71
N GLY A 123 11.86 -3.04 17.29
CA GLY A 123 10.44 -2.75 17.15
C GLY A 123 9.88 -3.47 15.92
N ILE A 124 8.81 -4.22 16.12
CA ILE A 124 8.14 -4.97 15.05
C ILE A 124 6.62 -4.75 15.08
N MET A 125 5.96 -5.10 13.97
CA MET A 125 4.51 -5.29 13.90
C MET A 125 4.21 -6.78 13.77
N LYS A 126 3.47 -7.33 14.72
CA LYS A 126 3.05 -8.74 14.72
C LYS A 126 1.53 -8.89 14.70
N ASP A 127 1.06 -10.14 14.59
CA ASP A 127 -0.37 -10.47 14.54
C ASP A 127 -1.14 -9.63 13.52
N PHE A 128 -0.50 -9.38 12.37
CA PHE A 128 -1.02 -8.49 11.36
C PHE A 128 -1.87 -9.22 10.31
N ALA A 129 -2.80 -8.48 9.74
CA ALA A 129 -3.61 -8.90 8.60
C ALA A 129 -3.69 -7.79 7.55
N TYR A 130 -3.74 -8.18 6.29
CA TYR A 130 -4.03 -7.24 5.21
C TYR A 130 -5.52 -6.94 5.16
N ILE A 131 -5.86 -5.67 5.25
CA ILE A 131 -7.23 -5.18 5.10
C ILE A 131 -7.37 -4.62 3.69
N ASP A 132 -8.11 -5.32 2.84
CA ASP A 132 -8.35 -4.92 1.45
C ASP A 132 -9.10 -3.58 1.41
N GLY A 133 -8.52 -2.61 0.70
CA GLY A 133 -9.11 -1.29 0.57
C GLY A 133 -10.48 -1.30 -0.12
N ALA A 134 -10.78 -2.28 -0.97
CA ALA A 134 -12.11 -2.42 -1.58
C ALA A 134 -13.24 -2.54 -0.55
N ARG A 135 -12.95 -3.14 0.61
CA ARG A 135 -13.92 -3.31 1.72
C ARG A 135 -14.19 -2.02 2.49
N LEU A 136 -13.33 -1.04 2.35
CA LEU A 136 -13.37 0.23 3.10
C LEU A 136 -13.88 1.40 2.24
N GLN A 137 -14.03 1.19 0.95
CA GLN A 137 -14.53 2.22 0.03
C GLN A 137 -16.03 2.45 0.27
N PRO A 138 -16.49 3.72 0.18
CA PRO A 138 -17.91 4.02 0.29
C PRO A 138 -18.70 3.39 -0.87
N PRO A 139 -19.97 3.02 -0.66
CA PRO A 139 -20.83 2.51 -1.73
C PRO A 139 -20.94 3.48 -2.90
N ASP A 140 -21.12 2.95 -4.11
CA ASP A 140 -21.24 3.74 -5.35
C ASP A 140 -22.34 4.82 -5.26
N GLU A 141 -23.47 4.52 -4.62
CA GLU A 141 -24.56 5.48 -4.42
C GLU A 141 -24.11 6.70 -3.61
N GLN A 142 -23.30 6.47 -2.57
CA GLN A 142 -22.77 7.56 -1.75
C GLN A 142 -21.75 8.38 -2.55
N VAL A 143 -20.90 7.73 -3.32
CA VAL A 143 -19.90 8.41 -4.18
C VAL A 143 -20.59 9.30 -5.20
N ARG A 144 -21.66 8.82 -5.87
CA ARG A 144 -22.42 9.63 -6.83
C ARG A 144 -23.04 10.87 -6.19
N LYS A 145 -23.53 10.76 -4.93
CA LYS A 145 -24.06 11.93 -4.20
C LYS A 145 -23.00 12.95 -3.83
N MET A 146 -21.73 12.53 -3.68
CA MET A 146 -20.61 13.40 -3.31
C MET A 146 -19.98 14.09 -4.54
N ARG A 147 -20.30 13.64 -5.74
CA ARG A 147 -19.78 14.20 -6.98
C ARG A 147 -20.82 15.13 -7.61
N PRO A 148 -20.41 16.32 -8.10
CA PRO A 148 -21.31 17.16 -8.86
C PRO A 148 -21.80 16.43 -10.11
N ALA A 149 -23.08 16.59 -10.44
CA ALA A 149 -23.59 16.15 -11.74
C ALA A 149 -22.95 17.01 -12.84
N HIS A 150 -22.31 16.37 -13.81
CA HIS A 150 -21.84 17.03 -15.03
C HIS A 150 -22.94 17.03 -16.07
#